data_1309ae949f151d760c957394bd099e71
#
_entry.id   1309ae949f151d760c957394bd099e71
#
_cell.length_a   1.000
_cell.length_b   1.000
_cell.length_c   1.000
_cell.angle_alpha   90.00
_cell.angle_beta   90.00
_cell.angle_gamma   90.00
#
_symmetry.space_group_name_H-M   'P 1'
#
loop_
_entity.id
_entity.type
_entity.pdbx_description
1 polymer ?
#
loop_
_entity_poly.entity_id
_entity_poly.type
_entity_poly.pdbx_seq_one_letter_code
_entity_poly.pdbx_strand_id
1 'polypeptide(L)'
;QTNAYSHHNLLRNVTDEGLPDGTMTECPPTGDMYDYAPLFEGVGVQPSDTATNWLEMPDGVAIQFREGQKYVLDMHYINTTGCTMVVQNGVNIGTMPYEDVEQWAAPIRMDGGIVELPSGEATTVSYDCEFPTDMTVLSVGGHMHEHGTSYEVDWVRNSGSGDTERVYEVDPWEEEHRDFPILANFGEGEVDVQEGDAFRTYCNWFNETEELLTYPDEMCTTFVVAYPLETALSCVLGEYTD
;
A
#
# COMPACT_ATOMS: atom_id res chain seq x y z
N GLN A 1 -5.97 -15.25 3.75
CA GLN A 1 -6.74 -16.16 2.88
C GLN A 1 -8.09 -15.52 2.58
N THR A 2 -8.41 -15.34 1.35
CA THR A 2 -9.67 -14.74 0.90
C THR A 2 -10.44 -15.77 0.06
N ASN A 3 -11.74 -15.56 -0.14
CA ASN A 3 -12.53 -16.39 -1.05
C ASN A 3 -12.70 -15.69 -2.42
N ALA A 4 -13.28 -16.39 -3.39
CA ALA A 4 -13.44 -15.95 -4.77
C ALA A 4 -14.27 -14.65 -4.98
N TYR A 5 -14.78 -14.04 -3.91
CA TYR A 5 -15.60 -12.84 -3.94
C TYR A 5 -15.00 -11.69 -3.10
N SER A 6 -13.83 -11.94 -2.53
CA SER A 6 -13.09 -10.89 -1.84
C SER A 6 -12.43 -9.98 -2.85
N HIS A 7 -12.64 -8.71 -2.69
CA HIS A 7 -12.03 -7.68 -3.52
C HIS A 7 -10.67 -7.29 -2.92
N HIS A 8 -10.65 -6.87 -1.67
CA HIS A 8 -9.41 -6.65 -0.91
C HIS A 8 -9.63 -6.79 0.59
N ASN A 9 -8.53 -6.91 1.31
CA ASN A 9 -8.49 -6.88 2.76
C ASN A 9 -7.35 -5.98 3.21
N LEU A 10 -7.65 -5.11 4.16
CA LEU A 10 -6.66 -4.22 4.76
C LEU A 10 -6.60 -4.47 6.26
N LEU A 11 -5.42 -4.78 6.78
CA LEU A 11 -5.19 -4.80 8.22
C LEU A 11 -4.67 -3.45 8.65
N ARG A 12 -5.40 -2.78 9.55
CA ARG A 12 -5.09 -1.43 10.00
C ARG A 12 -4.82 -1.39 11.47
N ASN A 13 -3.89 -0.53 11.85
CA ASN A 13 -3.64 -0.20 13.25
C ASN A 13 -4.68 0.82 13.71
N VAL A 14 -5.30 0.57 14.86
CA VAL A 14 -6.31 1.46 15.45
C VAL A 14 -5.67 2.27 16.57
N THR A 15 -5.70 3.58 16.44
CA THR A 15 -5.26 4.52 17.48
C THR A 15 -6.38 4.87 18.44
N ASP A 16 -7.65 4.68 18.05
CA ASP A 16 -8.81 4.94 18.90
C ASP A 16 -9.13 3.74 19.80
N GLU A 17 -9.03 3.95 21.10
CA GLU A 17 -9.37 2.96 22.13
C GLU A 17 -10.89 2.71 22.28
N GLY A 18 -11.73 3.48 21.57
CA GLY A 18 -13.19 3.51 21.76
C GLY A 18 -13.96 2.32 21.18
N LEU A 19 -13.40 1.57 20.23
CA LEU A 19 -14.09 0.44 19.61
C LEU A 19 -13.98 -0.83 20.45
N PRO A 20 -15.12 -1.44 20.88
CA PRO A 20 -15.12 -2.75 21.53
C PRO A 20 -14.58 -3.84 20.61
N ASP A 21 -13.89 -4.83 21.19
CA ASP A 21 -13.42 -5.99 20.43
C ASP A 21 -14.59 -6.74 19.78
N GLY A 22 -14.40 -7.17 18.53
CA GLY A 22 -15.43 -7.87 17.77
C GLY A 22 -16.52 -6.98 17.21
N THR A 23 -16.39 -5.65 17.28
CA THR A 23 -17.30 -4.73 16.62
C THR A 23 -17.24 -4.95 15.11
N MET A 24 -18.39 -5.11 14.48
CA MET A 24 -18.55 -5.09 13.02
C MET A 24 -19.40 -3.88 12.65
N THR A 25 -18.93 -3.10 11.70
CA THR A 25 -19.63 -1.95 11.16
C THR A 25 -19.45 -1.88 9.66
N GLU A 26 -20.34 -1.20 8.97
CA GLU A 26 -20.13 -0.86 7.57
C GLU A 26 -19.04 0.18 7.47
N CYS A 27 -18.19 0.07 6.45
CA CYS A 27 -17.21 1.11 6.17
C CYS A 27 -17.93 2.42 5.83
N PRO A 28 -17.50 3.54 6.39
CA PRO A 28 -18.07 4.82 6.03
C PRO A 28 -17.81 5.09 4.54
N PRO A 29 -18.77 5.66 3.82
CA PRO A 29 -18.64 5.89 2.37
C PRO A 29 -17.57 6.90 1.99
N THR A 30 -17.03 7.66 2.93
CA THR A 30 -15.96 8.63 2.72
C THR A 30 -15.19 8.93 4.02
N GLY A 31 -13.88 8.94 3.95
CA GLY A 31 -13.00 9.78 4.79
C GLY A 31 -12.50 9.19 6.11
N ASP A 32 -13.34 8.59 6.92
CA ASP A 32 -12.95 8.19 8.29
C ASP A 32 -12.01 6.96 8.36
N MET A 33 -11.78 6.29 7.23
CA MET A 33 -10.83 5.17 7.15
C MET A 33 -9.37 5.62 7.17
N TYR A 34 -9.09 6.90 6.92
CA TYR A 34 -7.73 7.45 6.93
C TYR A 34 -7.17 7.69 8.33
N ASP A 35 -8.02 7.64 9.37
CA ASP A 35 -7.58 7.74 10.76
C ASP A 35 -6.81 6.49 11.23
N TYR A 36 -6.77 5.43 10.41
CA TYR A 36 -6.09 4.19 10.73
C TYR A 36 -4.91 3.97 9.77
N ALA A 37 -3.70 4.02 10.30
CA ALA A 37 -2.52 3.70 9.50
C ALA A 37 -2.59 2.25 9.00
N PRO A 38 -2.47 2.00 7.68
CA PRO A 38 -2.42 0.63 7.18
C PRO A 38 -1.15 -0.04 7.67
N LEU A 39 -1.27 -1.23 8.28
CA LEU A 39 -0.14 -2.11 8.60
C LEU A 39 0.17 -3.04 7.44
N PHE A 40 -0.87 -3.50 6.77
CA PHE A 40 -0.79 -4.33 5.59
C PHE A 40 -1.97 -4.05 4.69
N GLU A 41 -1.71 -3.86 3.43
CA GLU A 41 -2.71 -4.01 2.40
C GLU A 41 -2.65 -5.46 1.92
N GLY A 42 -3.60 -6.26 2.39
CA GLY A 42 -3.82 -7.61 1.90
C GLY A 42 -4.68 -7.51 0.67
N VAL A 43 -4.08 -7.69 -0.47
CA VAL A 43 -4.76 -7.62 -1.74
C VAL A 43 -5.72 -8.77 -1.89
N GLY A 44 -6.86 -8.49 -2.46
CA GLY A 44 -7.87 -9.47 -2.82
C GLY A 44 -7.32 -10.56 -3.73
N VAL A 45 -8.04 -11.64 -3.82
CA VAL A 45 -7.60 -12.84 -4.49
C VAL A 45 -8.36 -12.97 -5.79
N GLN A 46 -7.63 -13.15 -6.87
CA GLN A 46 -8.21 -13.75 -8.09
C GLN A 46 -8.95 -15.06 -7.73
N PRO A 47 -10.01 -15.43 -8.45
CA PRO A 47 -10.81 -16.63 -8.17
C PRO A 47 -10.07 -17.95 -8.43
N SER A 48 -8.80 -18.01 -8.07
CA SER A 48 -8.02 -19.25 -7.99
C SER A 48 -7.80 -19.59 -6.53
N ASP A 49 -8.04 -20.83 -6.18
CA ASP A 49 -7.97 -21.39 -4.80
C ASP A 49 -6.62 -21.21 -4.09
N THR A 50 -5.68 -20.44 -4.64
CA THR A 50 -4.27 -20.42 -4.20
C THR A 50 -3.68 -19.02 -4.06
N ALA A 51 -4.43 -17.95 -4.29
CA ALA A 51 -3.85 -16.62 -4.19
C ALA A 51 -3.65 -16.23 -2.72
N THR A 52 -2.42 -16.15 -2.33
CA THR A 52 -1.97 -15.72 -1.01
C THR A 52 -0.84 -14.73 -1.25
N ASN A 53 -1.00 -13.51 -0.80
CA ASN A 53 0.10 -12.55 -0.76
C ASN A 53 0.94 -12.83 0.48
N TRP A 54 2.22 -12.96 0.28
CA TRP A 54 3.19 -13.13 1.34
C TRP A 54 4.13 -11.93 1.35
N LEU A 55 4.32 -11.38 2.52
CA LEU A 55 5.47 -10.56 2.84
C LEU A 55 6.34 -11.41 3.76
N GLU A 56 7.49 -11.85 3.26
CA GLU A 56 8.48 -12.60 4.02
C GLU A 56 9.53 -11.62 4.53
N MET A 57 9.71 -11.59 5.84
CA MET A 57 10.72 -10.75 6.46
C MET A 57 12.06 -11.50 6.50
N PRO A 58 13.18 -10.80 6.34
CA PRO A 58 14.50 -11.38 6.60
C PRO A 58 14.63 -11.90 8.04
N ASP A 59 15.59 -12.79 8.26
CA ASP A 59 15.92 -13.26 9.61
C ASP A 59 16.22 -12.08 10.55
N GLY A 60 15.62 -12.10 11.73
CA GLY A 60 15.79 -11.02 12.72
C GLY A 60 14.98 -9.74 12.42
N VAL A 61 14.27 -9.65 11.32
CA VAL A 61 13.45 -8.48 10.99
C VAL A 61 11.97 -8.78 11.24
N ALA A 62 11.25 -7.86 11.90
CA ALA A 62 9.84 -8.03 12.20
C ALA A 62 9.08 -6.70 12.21
N ILE A 63 7.76 -6.76 11.94
CA ILE A 63 6.85 -5.65 12.21
C ILE A 63 6.31 -5.79 13.64
N GLN A 64 6.30 -4.69 14.38
CA GLN A 64 5.89 -4.70 15.78
C GLN A 64 4.37 -4.73 15.92
N PHE A 65 3.86 -5.77 16.59
CA PHE A 65 2.50 -5.82 17.13
C PHE A 65 2.57 -5.62 18.64
N ARG A 66 2.03 -4.53 19.15
CA ARG A 66 2.13 -4.18 20.57
C ARG A 66 1.05 -4.86 21.38
N GLU A 67 1.38 -5.27 22.62
CA GLU A 67 0.41 -5.81 23.56
C GLU A 67 -0.71 -4.79 23.82
N GLY A 68 -1.97 -5.26 23.74
CA GLY A 68 -3.16 -4.42 23.93
C GLY A 68 -3.51 -3.52 22.76
N GLN A 69 -2.72 -3.50 21.72
CA GLN A 69 -3.03 -2.74 20.51
C GLN A 69 -4.20 -3.38 19.77
N LYS A 70 -5.12 -2.56 19.29
CA LYS A 70 -6.27 -3.01 18.50
C LYS A 70 -5.99 -2.90 17.02
N TYR A 71 -6.60 -3.79 16.27
CA TYR A 71 -6.50 -3.84 14.82
C TYR A 71 -7.90 -3.92 14.23
N VAL A 72 -8.08 -3.28 13.08
CA VAL A 72 -9.27 -3.40 12.24
C VAL A 72 -8.89 -4.17 10.99
N LEU A 73 -9.68 -5.18 10.68
CA LEU A 73 -9.63 -5.85 9.39
C LEU A 73 -10.76 -5.28 8.52
N ASP A 74 -10.38 -4.46 7.56
CA ASP A 74 -11.26 -3.95 6.54
C ASP A 74 -11.42 -5.00 5.44
N MET A 75 -12.65 -5.40 5.16
CA MET A 75 -12.95 -6.50 4.24
C MET A 75 -13.93 -6.03 3.18
N HIS A 76 -13.48 -5.99 1.95
CA HIS A 76 -14.30 -5.61 0.82
C HIS A 76 -14.69 -6.82 -0.04
N TYR A 77 -15.98 -6.96 -0.30
CA TYR A 77 -16.55 -8.05 -1.11
C TYR A 77 -17.42 -7.52 -2.22
N ILE A 78 -17.34 -8.14 -3.39
CA ILE A 78 -18.22 -7.86 -4.51
C ILE A 78 -19.08 -9.09 -4.77
N ASN A 79 -20.40 -8.95 -4.57
CA ASN A 79 -21.34 -10.01 -4.85
C ASN A 79 -21.98 -9.83 -6.23
N THR A 80 -21.50 -10.56 -7.21
CA THR A 80 -22.04 -10.58 -8.58
C THR A 80 -23.04 -11.71 -8.83
N THR A 81 -23.37 -12.52 -7.81
CA THR A 81 -24.17 -13.74 -8.01
C THR A 81 -25.68 -13.54 -7.93
N GLY A 82 -26.14 -12.42 -7.36
CA GLY A 82 -27.57 -12.19 -7.07
C GLY A 82 -28.14 -13.08 -5.94
N CYS A 83 -27.29 -13.87 -5.25
CA CYS A 83 -27.65 -14.72 -4.12
C CYS A 83 -26.94 -14.27 -2.85
N THR A 84 -27.48 -14.60 -1.70
CA THR A 84 -26.76 -14.43 -0.42
C THR A 84 -25.50 -15.30 -0.39
N MET A 85 -24.37 -14.72 -0.06
CA MET A 85 -23.11 -15.43 0.09
C MET A 85 -22.66 -15.44 1.55
N VAL A 86 -21.97 -16.51 1.93
CA VAL A 86 -21.20 -16.56 3.17
C VAL A 86 -19.74 -16.34 2.78
N VAL A 87 -19.17 -15.28 3.30
CA VAL A 87 -17.78 -14.89 3.03
C VAL A 87 -16.92 -15.09 4.28
N GLN A 88 -15.66 -15.42 4.08
CA GLN A 88 -14.71 -15.63 5.16
C GLN A 88 -13.32 -15.19 4.69
N ASN A 89 -12.72 -14.30 5.44
CA ASN A 89 -11.34 -13.89 5.26
C ASN A 89 -10.50 -14.29 6.47
N GLY A 90 -9.20 -14.39 6.26
CA GLY A 90 -8.25 -14.67 7.32
C GLY A 90 -6.89 -14.07 6.99
N VAL A 91 -6.25 -13.55 8.01
CA VAL A 91 -4.85 -13.12 7.96
C VAL A 91 -4.04 -14.11 8.80
N ASN A 92 -2.99 -14.68 8.21
CA ASN A 92 -2.05 -15.52 8.94
C ASN A 92 -0.81 -14.68 9.25
N ILE A 93 -0.48 -14.54 10.52
CA ILE A 93 0.67 -13.79 10.97
C ILE A 93 1.68 -14.78 11.53
N GLY A 94 2.85 -14.89 10.89
CA GLY A 94 4.02 -15.55 11.46
C GLY A 94 4.60 -14.66 12.55
N THR A 95 4.95 -15.23 13.69
CA THR A 95 5.52 -14.49 14.82
C THR A 95 6.87 -15.07 15.22
N MET A 96 7.73 -14.21 15.76
CA MET A 96 8.99 -14.59 16.36
C MET A 96 9.07 -14.04 17.78
N PRO A 97 9.88 -14.63 18.68
CA PRO A 97 10.10 -14.09 20.00
C PRO A 97 10.72 -12.68 19.93
N TYR A 98 10.31 -11.80 20.84
CA TYR A 98 10.80 -10.42 20.87
C TYR A 98 12.34 -10.34 21.01
N GLU A 99 12.94 -11.26 21.74
CA GLU A 99 14.38 -11.37 21.96
C GLU A 99 15.17 -11.77 20.70
N ASP A 100 14.49 -12.32 19.69
CA ASP A 100 15.09 -12.72 18.42
C ASP A 100 14.99 -11.61 17.34
N VAL A 101 14.30 -10.50 17.65
CA VAL A 101 14.16 -9.37 16.74
C VAL A 101 15.40 -8.48 16.81
N GLU A 102 16.10 -8.34 15.70
CA GLU A 102 17.29 -7.49 15.56
C GLU A 102 16.93 -6.11 15.01
N GLN A 103 15.95 -6.04 14.12
CA GLN A 103 15.50 -4.82 13.45
C GLN A 103 13.97 -4.78 13.34
N TRP A 104 13.42 -3.59 13.53
CA TRP A 104 12.00 -3.36 13.29
C TRP A 104 11.77 -2.84 11.87
N ALA A 105 10.79 -3.40 11.19
CA ALA A 105 10.27 -2.91 9.91
C ALA A 105 8.91 -2.27 10.11
N ALA A 106 8.58 -1.32 9.25
CA ALA A 106 7.26 -0.71 9.20
C ALA A 106 6.88 -0.29 7.77
N PRO A 107 5.58 -0.11 7.48
CA PRO A 107 5.14 0.42 6.21
C PRO A 107 5.40 1.94 6.11
N ILE A 108 5.66 2.36 4.87
CA ILE A 108 5.70 3.77 4.46
C ILE A 108 4.65 3.94 3.37
N ARG A 109 3.70 4.84 3.57
CA ARG A 109 2.77 5.27 2.54
C ARG A 109 3.28 6.55 1.91
N MET A 110 3.40 6.57 0.59
CA MET A 110 3.78 7.75 -0.17
C MET A 110 2.61 8.11 -1.10
N ASP A 111 2.13 9.34 -1.03
CA ASP A 111 0.86 9.75 -1.66
C ASP A 111 1.05 11.00 -2.53
N GLY A 112 0.52 10.94 -3.75
CA GLY A 112 0.56 12.05 -4.71
C GLY A 112 -0.50 13.13 -4.47
N GLY A 113 -1.22 13.05 -3.35
CA GLY A 113 -2.28 13.99 -3.02
C GLY A 113 -3.53 13.83 -3.91
N ILE A 114 -4.32 14.88 -3.98
CA ILE A 114 -5.53 14.89 -4.81
C ILE A 114 -5.13 15.05 -6.28
N VAL A 115 -5.53 14.08 -7.11
CA VAL A 115 -5.34 14.13 -8.56
C VAL A 115 -6.57 14.71 -9.24
N GLU A 116 -6.37 15.41 -10.35
CA GLU A 116 -7.43 15.90 -11.23
C GLU A 116 -7.14 15.40 -12.64
N LEU A 117 -8.07 14.60 -13.21
CA LEU A 117 -7.94 14.01 -14.53
C LEU A 117 -9.00 14.59 -15.47
N PRO A 118 -8.65 15.58 -16.29
CA PRO A 118 -9.58 16.15 -17.26
C PRO A 118 -10.10 15.12 -18.26
N SER A 119 -11.35 15.29 -18.68
CA SER A 119 -12.01 14.43 -19.66
C SER A 119 -11.24 14.35 -20.99
N GLY A 120 -11.01 13.14 -21.49
CA GLY A 120 -10.38 12.89 -22.79
C GLY A 120 -8.89 13.18 -22.83
N GLU A 121 -8.23 13.38 -21.70
CA GLU A 121 -6.82 13.75 -21.64
C GLU A 121 -5.96 12.69 -20.95
N ALA A 122 -4.71 12.59 -21.41
CA ALA A 122 -3.67 11.85 -20.69
C ALA A 122 -3.07 12.77 -19.61
N THR A 123 -2.93 12.24 -18.41
CA THR A 123 -2.39 12.97 -17.26
C THR A 123 -1.27 12.16 -16.62
N THR A 124 -0.20 12.82 -16.24
CA THR A 124 0.89 12.25 -15.42
C THR A 124 1.05 13.09 -14.17
N VAL A 125 1.03 12.42 -13.01
CA VAL A 125 1.43 13.03 -11.74
C VAL A 125 2.74 12.39 -11.31
N SER A 126 3.66 13.19 -10.83
CA SER A 126 4.89 12.70 -10.21
C SER A 126 5.17 13.45 -8.91
N TYR A 127 5.70 12.72 -7.93
CA TYR A 127 6.12 13.29 -6.67
C TYR A 127 7.31 12.50 -6.11
N ASP A 128 8.10 13.17 -5.28
CA ASP A 128 9.25 12.60 -4.60
C ASP A 128 8.95 12.48 -3.11
N CYS A 129 9.30 11.34 -2.51
CA CYS A 129 9.33 11.17 -1.06
C CYS A 129 10.76 10.83 -0.65
N GLU A 130 11.43 11.74 0.06
CA GLU A 130 12.79 11.55 0.55
C GLU A 130 12.78 10.64 1.78
N PHE A 131 13.74 9.72 1.85
CA PHE A 131 13.90 8.86 3.03
C PHE A 131 14.55 9.66 4.18
N PRO A 132 13.93 9.65 5.38
CA PRO A 132 14.41 10.45 6.51
C PRO A 132 15.65 9.86 7.19
N THR A 133 16.04 8.65 6.85
CA THR A 133 17.21 7.93 7.38
C THR A 133 17.58 6.80 6.43
N ASP A 134 18.77 6.22 6.63
CA ASP A 134 19.20 5.02 5.92
C ASP A 134 18.24 3.86 6.21
N MET A 135 17.79 3.16 5.15
CA MET A 135 16.85 2.04 5.25
C MET A 135 17.13 0.98 4.18
N THR A 136 16.80 -0.26 4.48
CA THR A 136 16.66 -1.32 3.48
C THR A 136 15.19 -1.49 3.14
N VAL A 137 14.84 -1.35 1.87
CA VAL A 137 13.48 -1.55 1.36
C VAL A 137 13.26 -3.03 1.06
N LEU A 138 12.17 -3.58 1.59
CA LEU A 138 11.78 -4.98 1.42
C LEU A 138 10.74 -5.19 0.33
N SER A 139 9.85 -4.22 0.17
CA SER A 139 8.76 -4.33 -0.80
C SER A 139 8.30 -2.97 -1.28
N VAL A 140 7.90 -2.90 -2.55
CA VAL A 140 7.25 -1.74 -3.18
C VAL A 140 6.02 -2.21 -3.93
N GLY A 141 4.92 -1.47 -3.79
CA GLY A 141 3.69 -1.67 -4.56
C GLY A 141 3.06 -0.34 -4.93
N GLY A 142 2.45 -0.27 -6.10
CA GLY A 142 1.72 0.90 -6.58
C GLY A 142 0.22 0.72 -6.47
N HIS A 143 -0.51 1.81 -6.31
CA HIS A 143 -1.96 1.83 -6.31
C HIS A 143 -2.51 3.02 -7.09
N MET A 144 -3.26 2.71 -8.10
CA MET A 144 -4.18 3.57 -8.84
C MET A 144 -5.51 2.82 -9.02
N HIS A 145 -6.50 3.50 -9.55
CA HIS A 145 -7.77 2.85 -9.90
C HIS A 145 -7.81 2.47 -11.39
N GLU A 146 -9.01 2.44 -11.97
CA GLU A 146 -9.29 1.80 -13.26
C GLU A 146 -8.85 2.61 -14.49
N HIS A 147 -8.57 3.91 -14.33
CA HIS A 147 -8.17 4.76 -15.46
C HIS A 147 -6.64 4.88 -15.60
N GLY A 148 -5.89 4.15 -14.76
CA GLY A 148 -4.43 4.05 -14.85
C GLY A 148 -3.97 3.45 -16.18
N THR A 149 -2.83 3.90 -16.68
CA THR A 149 -2.20 3.35 -17.90
C THR A 149 -0.81 2.77 -17.62
N SER A 150 -0.03 3.38 -16.74
CA SER A 150 1.22 2.81 -16.22
C SER A 150 1.57 3.42 -14.86
N TYR A 151 2.34 2.68 -14.10
CA TYR A 151 2.81 3.06 -12.77
C TYR A 151 4.30 2.77 -12.64
N GLU A 152 5.08 3.75 -12.20
CA GLU A 152 6.52 3.58 -12.05
C GLU A 152 7.05 4.22 -10.77
N VAL A 153 8.11 3.61 -10.20
CA VAL A 153 8.88 4.19 -9.10
C VAL A 153 10.36 4.15 -9.43
N ASP A 154 11.00 5.30 -9.41
CA ASP A 154 12.43 5.47 -9.56
C ASP A 154 13.08 5.74 -8.21
N TRP A 155 14.16 5.08 -7.91
CA TRP A 155 15.07 5.44 -6.84
C TRP A 155 15.97 6.56 -7.30
N VAL A 156 15.81 7.74 -6.73
CA VAL A 156 16.62 8.92 -6.96
C VAL A 156 17.68 9.00 -5.87
N ARG A 157 18.91 8.70 -6.23
CA ARG A 157 20.02 8.70 -5.26
C ARG A 157 20.49 10.12 -4.99
N ASN A 158 20.61 10.45 -3.70
CA ASN A 158 21.17 11.70 -3.19
C ASN A 158 20.53 12.92 -3.87
N SER A 159 19.29 13.21 -3.49
CA SER A 159 18.39 14.17 -4.14
C SER A 159 19.14 15.35 -4.80
N GLY A 160 19.48 15.22 -6.09
CA GLY A 160 20.22 16.21 -6.86
C GLY A 160 21.40 15.70 -7.69
N SER A 161 21.90 14.47 -7.50
CA SER A 161 23.00 13.91 -8.33
C SER A 161 22.52 13.48 -9.72
N GLY A 162 21.21 13.20 -9.85
CA GLY A 162 20.60 12.76 -11.11
C GLY A 162 20.74 11.26 -11.42
N ASP A 163 21.36 10.49 -10.54
CA ASP A 163 21.41 9.04 -10.68
C ASP A 163 20.06 8.45 -10.26
N THR A 164 19.34 7.88 -11.22
CA THR A 164 18.05 7.23 -11.00
C THR A 164 18.09 5.79 -11.43
N GLU A 165 17.35 4.95 -10.71
CA GLU A 165 17.18 3.54 -11.01
C GLU A 165 15.71 3.16 -10.88
N ARG A 166 15.12 2.52 -11.91
CA ARG A 166 13.77 2.01 -11.84
C ARG A 166 13.72 0.82 -10.89
N VAL A 167 12.98 0.95 -9.78
CA VAL A 167 12.81 -0.12 -8.77
C VAL A 167 11.46 -0.80 -8.87
N TYR A 168 10.47 -0.14 -9.48
CA TYR A 168 9.13 -0.71 -9.64
C TYR A 168 8.48 -0.19 -10.92
N GLU A 169 7.80 -1.08 -11.67
CA GLU A 169 7.09 -0.72 -12.89
C GLU A 169 5.92 -1.68 -13.12
N VAL A 170 4.76 -1.12 -13.47
CA VAL A 170 3.60 -1.81 -14.00
C VAL A 170 3.17 -1.11 -15.26
N ASP A 171 3.46 -1.71 -16.41
CA ASP A 171 3.11 -1.21 -17.75
C ASP A 171 2.78 -2.39 -18.68
N PRO A 172 1.53 -2.50 -19.17
CA PRO A 172 0.40 -1.62 -18.90
C PRO A 172 -0.18 -1.80 -17.48
N TRP A 173 -0.79 -0.74 -16.95
CA TRP A 173 -1.67 -0.85 -15.79
C TRP A 173 -3.01 -1.41 -16.26
N GLU A 174 -3.46 -2.48 -15.61
CA GLU A 174 -4.76 -3.10 -15.88
C GLU A 174 -5.71 -2.80 -14.70
N GLU A 175 -7.02 -2.70 -14.95
CA GLU A 175 -8.03 -2.44 -13.92
C GLU A 175 -7.91 -3.40 -12.71
N GLU A 176 -7.51 -4.65 -12.97
CA GLU A 176 -7.32 -5.65 -11.92
C GLU A 176 -6.20 -5.30 -10.93
N HIS A 177 -5.22 -4.47 -11.31
CA HIS A 177 -4.13 -4.06 -10.43
C HIS A 177 -4.57 -3.12 -9.32
N ARG A 178 -5.73 -2.45 -9.48
CA ARG A 178 -6.39 -1.72 -8.39
C ARG A 178 -6.64 -2.63 -7.18
N ASP A 179 -7.09 -3.85 -7.46
CA ASP A 179 -7.56 -4.80 -6.45
C ASP A 179 -6.51 -5.88 -6.14
N PHE A 180 -5.58 -6.08 -7.07
CA PHE A 180 -4.48 -7.05 -7.00
C PHE A 180 -3.15 -6.38 -7.37
N PRO A 181 -2.65 -5.44 -6.56
CA PRO A 181 -1.40 -4.76 -6.88
C PRO A 181 -0.26 -5.77 -7.01
N ILE A 182 0.53 -5.57 -8.03
CA ILE A 182 1.79 -6.29 -8.20
C ILE A 182 2.75 -5.76 -7.14
N LEU A 183 3.41 -6.64 -6.40
CA LEU A 183 4.42 -6.27 -5.43
C LEU A 183 5.80 -6.64 -5.96
N ALA A 184 6.73 -5.70 -5.94
CA ALA A 184 8.14 -6.01 -6.05
C ALA A 184 8.67 -6.28 -4.64
N ASN A 185 9.23 -7.49 -4.43
CA ASN A 185 9.88 -7.87 -3.19
C ASN A 185 11.39 -7.94 -3.43
N PHE A 186 12.17 -7.36 -2.52
CA PHE A 186 13.61 -7.26 -2.62
C PHE A 186 14.29 -8.14 -1.57
N GLY A 187 15.42 -8.72 -1.94
CA GLY A 187 16.33 -9.35 -1.00
C GLY A 187 17.08 -8.34 -0.14
N GLU A 188 17.65 -8.83 0.96
CA GLU A 188 18.50 -8.02 1.82
C GLU A 188 19.65 -7.38 1.02
N GLY A 189 19.79 -6.05 1.11
CA GLY A 189 20.85 -5.29 0.43
C GLY A 189 20.59 -5.02 -1.08
N GLU A 190 19.44 -5.39 -1.64
CA GLU A 190 19.13 -5.07 -3.03
C GLU A 190 18.70 -3.61 -3.21
N VAL A 191 17.95 -3.04 -2.25
CA VAL A 191 17.53 -1.64 -2.26
C VAL A 191 17.83 -1.01 -0.90
N ASP A 192 19.09 -0.60 -0.74
CA ASP A 192 19.56 0.13 0.44
C ASP A 192 19.58 1.63 0.15
N VAL A 193 18.56 2.32 0.63
CA VAL A 193 18.43 3.77 0.48
C VAL A 193 19.19 4.49 1.60
N GLN A 194 19.72 5.66 1.29
CA GLN A 194 20.39 6.54 2.25
C GLN A 194 19.48 7.72 2.61
N GLU A 195 19.75 8.34 3.76
CA GLU A 195 19.10 9.60 4.14
C GLU A 195 19.23 10.63 3.00
N GLY A 196 18.08 11.17 2.57
CA GLY A 196 17.99 12.12 1.45
C GLY A 196 17.89 11.49 0.06
N ASP A 197 18.02 10.15 -0.09
CA ASP A 197 17.54 9.48 -1.29
C ASP A 197 16.02 9.59 -1.35
N ALA A 198 15.44 9.52 -2.54
CA ALA A 198 13.99 9.59 -2.69
C ALA A 198 13.45 8.46 -3.58
N PHE A 199 12.22 8.05 -3.32
CA PHE A 199 11.41 7.41 -4.33
C PHE A 199 10.62 8.47 -5.08
N ARG A 200 10.81 8.48 -6.40
CA ARG A 200 10.02 9.28 -7.33
C ARG A 200 8.97 8.39 -7.97
N THR A 201 7.73 8.65 -7.63
CA THR A 201 6.57 7.96 -8.21
C THR A 201 6.08 8.68 -9.44
N TYR A 202 5.66 7.91 -10.44
CA TYR A 202 4.92 8.37 -11.61
C TYR A 202 3.65 7.57 -11.74
N CYS A 203 2.52 8.26 -11.73
CA CYS A 203 1.21 7.70 -12.03
C CYS A 203 0.73 8.30 -13.35
N ASN A 204 0.38 7.43 -14.28
CA ASN A 204 -0.08 7.82 -15.60
C ASN A 204 -1.50 7.34 -15.84
N TRP A 205 -2.35 8.20 -16.39
CA TRP A 205 -3.76 7.91 -16.67
C TRP A 205 -4.18 8.37 -18.04
N PHE A 206 -5.30 7.80 -18.48
CA PHE A 206 -6.09 8.36 -19.57
C PHE A 206 -7.57 8.35 -19.17
N ASN A 207 -8.16 9.53 -19.01
CA ASN A 207 -9.57 9.64 -18.64
C ASN A 207 -10.46 9.53 -19.89
N GLU A 208 -11.04 8.35 -20.11
CA GLU A 208 -11.97 8.08 -21.22
C GLU A 208 -13.39 8.61 -20.99
N THR A 209 -13.69 9.11 -19.80
CA THR A 209 -15.03 9.58 -19.43
C THR A 209 -15.31 11.00 -19.95
N GLU A 210 -16.56 11.43 -19.90
CA GLU A 210 -16.96 12.78 -20.24
C GLU A 210 -16.84 13.76 -19.06
N GLU A 211 -16.40 13.28 -17.88
CA GLU A 211 -16.38 14.04 -16.62
C GLU A 211 -14.94 14.23 -16.14
N LEU A 212 -14.71 15.26 -15.32
CA LEU A 212 -13.47 15.41 -14.55
C LEU A 212 -13.47 14.33 -13.46
N LEU A 213 -12.45 13.49 -13.43
CA LEU A 213 -12.23 12.56 -12.34
C LEU A 213 -11.28 13.15 -11.30
N THR A 214 -11.57 12.89 -10.05
CA THR A 214 -10.74 13.28 -8.92
C THR A 214 -10.90 12.23 -7.81
N TYR A 215 -10.24 12.45 -6.65
CA TYR A 215 -10.50 11.59 -5.50
C TYR A 215 -12.00 11.59 -5.11
N PRO A 216 -12.68 10.46 -4.87
CA PRO A 216 -12.12 9.09 -4.73
C PRO A 216 -12.08 8.26 -6.02
N ASP A 217 -12.37 8.83 -7.19
CA ASP A 217 -12.41 8.07 -8.44
C ASP A 217 -11.01 7.56 -8.81
N GLU A 218 -9.97 8.35 -8.55
CA GLU A 218 -8.57 7.99 -8.78
C GLU A 218 -7.63 8.40 -7.66
N MET A 219 -6.54 7.65 -7.54
CA MET A 219 -5.48 7.81 -6.54
C MET A 219 -4.10 7.58 -7.14
N CYS A 220 -3.07 8.11 -6.48
CA CYS A 220 -1.67 7.82 -6.80
C CYS A 220 -0.92 7.56 -5.49
N THR A 221 -0.73 6.30 -5.14
CA THR A 221 -0.13 5.92 -3.86
C THR A 221 0.91 4.83 -4.04
N THR A 222 2.09 5.00 -3.42
CA THR A 222 3.11 3.96 -3.30
C THR A 222 3.10 3.41 -1.88
N PHE A 223 3.12 2.09 -1.76
CA PHE A 223 3.32 1.40 -0.50
C PHE A 223 4.71 0.80 -0.46
N VAL A 224 5.42 1.03 0.62
CA VAL A 224 6.78 0.54 0.84
C VAL A 224 6.82 -0.15 2.20
N VAL A 225 7.57 -1.23 2.32
CA VAL A 225 7.96 -1.79 3.61
C VAL A 225 9.46 -1.72 3.73
N ALA A 226 9.96 -1.13 4.81
CA ALA A 226 11.39 -0.91 5.02
C ALA A 226 11.79 -1.09 6.48
N TYR A 227 13.10 -1.30 6.70
CA TYR A 227 13.74 -1.31 8.01
C TYR A 227 15.11 -0.61 7.95
N PRO A 228 15.67 -0.09 9.09
CA PRO A 228 15.07 -0.04 10.42
C PRO A 228 13.98 1.05 10.52
N LEU A 229 12.79 0.69 10.96
CA LEU A 229 11.69 1.62 11.15
C LEU A 229 10.73 1.08 12.21
N GLU A 230 10.52 1.83 13.31
CA GLU A 230 9.69 1.35 14.43
C GLU A 230 8.20 1.64 14.27
N THR A 231 7.84 2.65 13.47
CA THR A 231 6.46 3.11 13.26
C THR A 231 6.21 3.41 11.80
N ALA A 232 4.98 3.20 11.35
CA ALA A 232 4.57 3.56 10.01
C ALA A 232 4.80 5.06 9.73
N LEU A 233 5.22 5.36 8.51
CA LEU A 233 5.38 6.74 8.02
C LEU A 233 4.36 7.02 6.91
N SER A 234 3.96 8.29 6.80
CA SER A 234 3.16 8.78 5.70
C SER A 234 3.83 10.02 5.10
N CYS A 235 4.08 9.96 3.80
CA CYS A 235 4.62 11.07 3.02
C CYS A 235 3.56 11.50 2.00
N VAL A 236 3.15 12.75 2.04
CA VAL A 236 2.18 13.32 1.10
C VAL A 236 2.85 14.47 0.35
N LEU A 237 2.96 14.33 -0.99
CA LEU A 237 3.61 15.33 -1.85
C LEU A 237 5.01 15.74 -1.35
N GLY A 238 5.78 14.79 -0.83
CA GLY A 238 7.15 15.02 -0.35
C GLY A 238 7.25 15.44 1.12
N GLU A 239 6.14 15.63 1.81
CA GLU A 239 6.13 16.01 3.22
C GLU A 239 5.67 14.85 4.10
N TYR A 240 6.46 14.50 5.12
CA TYR A 240 6.04 13.52 6.11
C TYR A 240 5.03 14.13 7.08
N THR A 241 3.96 13.40 7.32
CA THR A 241 2.91 13.77 8.28
C THR A 241 2.98 12.84 9.50
N ASP A 242 2.82 13.44 10.68
CA ASP A 242 2.74 12.74 11.96
C ASP A 242 1.43 11.94 12.11
#